data_2311dbeaaf8ed4a906464f495bfb1512
#
_entry.id   2311dbeaaf8ed4a906464f495bfb1512
#
_cell.length_a   1.000
_cell.length_b   1.000
_cell.length_c   1.000
_cell.angle_alpha   90.00
_cell.angle_beta   90.00
_cell.angle_gamma   90.00
#
_symmetry.space_group_name_H-M   'P 1'
#
loop_
_entity.id
_entity.type
_entity.pdbx_description
1 polymer ?
#
loop_
_entity_poly.entity_id
_entity_poly.type
_entity_poly.pdbx_seq_one_letter_code
_entity_poly.pdbx_strand_id
1 'polypeptide(L)'
;MDKKENVISILVNNKPDVLARVAGTLGGKGYNIETLCVDVTINPDVSKIILTTVGTKATVQKIEAQLARLIDVIKVENLTDVETVKRELVLIRMSLTADSKSELIRKINQLNCKILTFNSDHCVLEYRGSKAEVDKVLETLKPLGIDDIARTGIAALERKN
;
A
#
# COMPACT_ATOMS: atom_id res chain seq x y z
N MET A 1 -7.87 -16.57 -18.59
CA MET A 1 -6.62 -15.90 -18.14
C MET A 1 -6.91 -15.25 -16.80
N ASP A 2 -6.26 -15.73 -15.76
CA ASP A 2 -6.57 -15.29 -14.40
C ASP A 2 -6.05 -13.87 -14.17
N LYS A 3 -6.94 -13.02 -13.67
CA LYS A 3 -6.58 -11.70 -13.17
C LYS A 3 -5.89 -11.87 -11.82
N LYS A 4 -4.72 -11.28 -11.65
CA LYS A 4 -4.00 -11.23 -10.38
C LYS A 4 -3.65 -9.81 -10.01
N GLU A 5 -3.34 -9.58 -8.74
CA GLU A 5 -2.77 -8.32 -8.29
C GLU A 5 -1.33 -8.21 -8.82
N ASN A 6 -1.03 -7.11 -9.45
CA ASN A 6 0.28 -6.82 -10.01
C ASN A 6 0.89 -5.61 -9.32
N VAL A 7 2.20 -5.64 -9.12
CA VAL A 7 2.97 -4.57 -8.49
C VAL A 7 3.90 -3.93 -9.50
N ILE A 8 3.77 -2.63 -9.69
CA ILE A 8 4.55 -1.86 -10.65
C ILE A 8 5.32 -0.77 -9.90
N SER A 9 6.63 -0.72 -10.12
CA SER A 9 7.52 0.32 -9.63
C SER A 9 7.84 1.30 -10.74
N ILE A 10 7.74 2.59 -10.47
CA ILE A 10 7.98 3.65 -11.43
C ILE A 10 8.93 4.67 -10.81
N LEU A 11 10.08 4.90 -11.43
CA LEU A 11 10.94 6.03 -11.12
C LEU A 11 10.55 7.21 -12.02
N VAL A 12 10.36 8.36 -11.42
CA VAL A 12 9.93 9.59 -12.10
C VAL A 12 10.75 10.78 -11.65
N ASN A 13 10.84 11.80 -12.49
CA ASN A 13 11.33 13.10 -12.07
C ASN A 13 10.41 13.67 -10.98
N ASN A 14 10.98 14.18 -9.90
CA ASN A 14 10.23 14.79 -8.81
C ASN A 14 9.79 16.21 -9.20
N LYS A 15 8.74 16.29 -10.01
CA LYS A 15 8.16 17.55 -10.50
C LYS A 15 6.67 17.62 -10.21
N PRO A 16 6.08 18.83 -10.12
CA PRO A 16 4.65 19.01 -10.11
C PRO A 16 3.97 18.24 -11.25
N ASP A 17 2.74 17.79 -11.05
CA ASP A 17 1.87 17.10 -12.02
C ASP A 17 2.31 15.70 -12.49
N VAL A 18 3.50 15.21 -12.17
CA VAL A 18 3.95 13.88 -12.64
C VAL A 18 3.05 12.78 -12.11
N LEU A 19 2.71 12.81 -10.82
CA LEU A 19 1.79 11.84 -10.23
C LEU A 19 0.40 11.91 -10.88
N ALA A 20 -0.10 13.11 -11.13
CA ALA A 20 -1.40 13.31 -11.79
C ALA A 20 -1.39 12.76 -13.22
N ARG A 21 -0.30 12.91 -13.97
CA ARG A 21 -0.14 12.33 -15.31
C ARG A 21 -0.07 10.81 -15.29
N VAL A 22 0.66 10.23 -14.33
CA VAL A 22 0.70 8.76 -14.15
C VAL A 22 -0.70 8.24 -13.86
N ALA A 23 -1.38 8.78 -12.84
CA ALA A 23 -2.73 8.37 -12.47
C ALA A 23 -3.75 8.61 -13.60
N GLY A 24 -3.69 9.76 -14.27
CA GLY A 24 -4.56 10.12 -15.39
C GLY A 24 -4.36 9.21 -16.61
N THR A 25 -3.13 8.80 -16.90
CA THR A 25 -2.83 7.84 -17.97
C THR A 25 -3.49 6.49 -17.73
N LEU A 26 -3.46 6.01 -16.48
CA LEU A 26 -4.08 4.74 -16.10
C LEU A 26 -5.60 4.84 -16.08
N GLY A 27 -6.15 5.87 -15.43
CA GLY A 27 -7.58 6.12 -15.33
C GLY A 27 -8.23 6.34 -16.70
N GLY A 28 -7.61 7.13 -17.57
CA GLY A 28 -8.10 7.38 -18.93
C GLY A 28 -8.14 6.14 -19.83
N LYS A 29 -7.45 5.05 -19.45
CA LYS A 29 -7.49 3.74 -20.12
C LYS A 29 -8.36 2.71 -19.39
N GLY A 30 -9.01 3.10 -18.31
CA GLY A 30 -9.86 2.23 -17.51
C GLY A 30 -9.11 1.25 -16.62
N TYR A 31 -7.83 1.51 -16.32
CA TYR A 31 -7.07 0.70 -15.35
C TYR A 31 -7.29 1.26 -13.94
N ASN A 32 -7.71 0.38 -13.02
CA ASN A 32 -7.86 0.75 -11.62
C ASN A 32 -6.52 0.67 -10.88
N ILE A 33 -6.25 1.68 -10.05
CA ILE A 33 -5.14 1.67 -9.09
C ILE A 33 -5.71 1.21 -7.76
N GLU A 34 -5.31 0.03 -7.28
CA GLU A 34 -5.77 -0.53 -6.01
C GLU A 34 -5.06 0.13 -4.83
N THR A 35 -3.73 0.27 -4.93
CA THR A 35 -2.90 0.95 -3.93
C THR A 35 -1.86 1.82 -4.58
N LEU A 36 -1.47 2.90 -3.90
CA LEU A 36 -0.45 3.83 -4.36
C LEU A 36 0.41 4.27 -3.18
N CYS A 37 1.71 4.10 -3.33
CA CYS A 37 2.72 4.59 -2.40
C CYS A 37 3.74 5.41 -3.19
N VAL A 38 3.99 6.64 -2.79
CA VAL A 38 4.93 7.52 -3.48
C VAL A 38 5.74 8.34 -2.48
N ASP A 39 7.04 8.43 -2.72
CA ASP A 39 7.91 9.33 -1.99
C ASP A 39 9.18 9.63 -2.80
N VAL A 40 9.93 10.64 -2.37
CA VAL A 40 11.25 10.96 -2.93
C VAL A 40 12.23 9.83 -2.65
N THR A 41 13.21 9.66 -3.55
CA THR A 41 14.32 8.73 -3.35
C THR A 41 15.46 9.41 -2.57
N ILE A 42 16.61 8.73 -2.45
CA ILE A 42 17.84 9.35 -1.92
C ILE A 42 18.23 10.58 -2.76
N ASN A 43 17.95 10.55 -4.07
CA ASN A 43 18.06 11.73 -4.92
C ASN A 43 16.76 12.54 -4.83
N PRO A 44 16.78 13.78 -4.32
CA PRO A 44 15.58 14.61 -4.16
C PRO A 44 14.91 14.99 -5.48
N ASP A 45 15.62 14.90 -6.60
CA ASP A 45 15.06 15.17 -7.94
C ASP A 45 14.30 13.98 -8.53
N VAL A 46 14.28 12.84 -7.83
CA VAL A 46 13.67 11.59 -8.28
C VAL A 46 12.71 11.06 -7.23
N SER A 47 11.50 10.76 -7.66
CA SER A 47 10.50 10.06 -6.83
C SER A 47 10.30 8.63 -7.31
N LYS A 48 9.94 7.77 -6.37
CA LYS A 48 9.53 6.38 -6.63
C LYS A 48 8.06 6.22 -6.33
N ILE A 49 7.34 5.69 -7.30
CA ILE A 49 5.92 5.33 -7.19
C ILE A 49 5.84 3.80 -7.19
N ILE A 50 5.19 3.23 -6.19
CA ILE A 50 4.79 1.82 -6.19
C ILE A 50 3.27 1.80 -6.28
N LEU A 51 2.74 1.16 -7.30
CA LEU A 51 1.29 0.98 -7.45
C LEU A 51 0.92 -0.49 -7.63
N THR A 52 -0.28 -0.83 -7.20
CA THR A 52 -0.86 -2.14 -7.49
C THR A 52 -2.11 -1.98 -8.35
N THR A 53 -2.33 -2.96 -9.21
CA THR A 53 -3.50 -3.05 -10.08
C THR A 53 -3.87 -4.50 -10.31
N VAL A 54 -5.15 -4.77 -10.54
CA VAL A 54 -5.64 -6.11 -10.86
C VAL A 54 -5.77 -6.27 -12.37
N GLY A 55 -5.08 -7.23 -12.93
CA GLY A 55 -5.11 -7.45 -14.37
C GLY A 55 -4.40 -8.71 -14.84
N THR A 56 -4.54 -9.00 -16.13
CA THR A 56 -3.80 -10.07 -16.80
C THR A 56 -2.37 -9.60 -17.14
N LYS A 57 -1.48 -10.53 -17.45
CA LYS A 57 -0.12 -10.21 -17.92
C LYS A 57 -0.12 -9.24 -19.11
N ALA A 58 -1.02 -9.45 -20.07
CA ALA A 58 -1.18 -8.57 -21.23
C ALA A 58 -1.63 -7.16 -20.85
N THR A 59 -2.50 -7.04 -19.83
CA THR A 59 -2.92 -5.75 -19.28
C THR A 59 -1.73 -5.00 -18.67
N VAL A 60 -0.93 -5.69 -17.88
CA VAL A 60 0.25 -5.09 -17.22
C VAL A 60 1.28 -4.61 -18.24
N GLN A 61 1.58 -5.42 -19.27
CA GLN A 61 2.47 -5.01 -20.35
C GLN A 61 2.00 -3.73 -21.07
N LYS A 62 0.68 -3.58 -21.26
CA LYS A 62 0.12 -2.35 -21.84
C LYS A 62 0.30 -1.16 -20.89
N ILE A 63 0.11 -1.36 -19.61
CA ILE A 63 0.33 -0.33 -18.57
C ILE A 63 1.80 0.12 -18.59
N GLU A 64 2.74 -0.82 -18.54
CA GLU A 64 4.18 -0.54 -18.59
C GLU A 64 4.55 0.29 -19.85
N ALA A 65 4.06 -0.14 -21.00
CA ALA A 65 4.32 0.55 -22.27
C ALA A 65 3.72 1.97 -22.32
N GLN A 66 2.56 2.20 -21.69
CA GLN A 66 1.94 3.53 -21.61
C GLN A 66 2.71 4.45 -20.66
N LEU A 67 3.08 3.94 -19.49
CA LEU A 67 3.83 4.71 -18.50
C LEU A 67 5.23 5.08 -18.99
N ALA A 68 5.92 4.16 -19.67
CA ALA A 68 7.24 4.41 -20.23
C ALA A 68 7.28 5.51 -21.31
N ARG A 69 6.12 5.90 -21.86
CA ARG A 69 6.02 7.00 -22.85
C ARG A 69 5.92 8.39 -22.21
N LEU A 70 5.68 8.46 -20.92
CA LEU A 70 5.57 9.75 -20.22
C LEU A 70 6.96 10.36 -20.07
N ILE A 71 7.10 11.63 -20.44
CA ILE A 71 8.38 12.33 -20.50
C ILE A 71 9.13 12.37 -19.17
N ASP A 72 8.40 12.41 -18.05
CA ASP A 72 8.98 12.45 -16.71
C ASP A 72 9.16 11.08 -16.07
N VAL A 73 8.84 9.99 -16.77
CA VAL A 73 9.08 8.63 -16.32
C VAL A 73 10.48 8.19 -16.73
N ILE A 74 11.31 7.89 -15.74
CA ILE A 74 12.70 7.47 -15.92
C ILE A 74 12.76 5.96 -16.15
N LYS A 75 11.99 5.18 -15.38
CA LYS A 75 12.00 3.72 -15.43
C LYS A 75 10.67 3.15 -14.96
N VAL A 76 10.22 2.08 -15.61
CA VAL A 76 9.06 1.27 -15.17
C VAL A 76 9.53 -0.17 -14.99
N GLU A 77 9.19 -0.78 -13.86
CA GLU A 77 9.56 -2.15 -13.52
C GLU A 77 8.34 -2.91 -12.99
N ASN A 78 8.10 -4.08 -13.54
CA ASN A 78 7.10 -5.01 -13.03
C ASN A 78 7.70 -5.89 -11.95
N LEU A 79 7.25 -5.71 -10.72
CA LEU A 79 7.72 -6.45 -9.55
C LEU A 79 6.82 -7.65 -9.20
N THR A 80 5.86 -7.99 -10.06
CA THR A 80 4.86 -9.02 -9.77
C THR A 80 5.47 -10.41 -9.62
N ASP A 81 6.28 -10.79 -10.60
CA ASP A 81 6.86 -12.14 -10.70
C ASP A 81 8.36 -12.16 -10.31
N VAL A 82 8.83 -11.07 -9.68
CA VAL A 82 10.21 -10.93 -9.19
C VAL A 82 10.24 -11.16 -7.68
N GLU A 83 11.30 -11.77 -7.18
CA GLU A 83 11.49 -11.92 -5.74
C GLU A 83 11.59 -10.55 -5.08
N THR A 84 10.59 -10.20 -4.29
CA THR A 84 10.38 -8.84 -3.81
C THR A 84 10.02 -8.84 -2.34
N VAL A 85 10.63 -7.95 -1.57
CA VAL A 85 10.17 -7.62 -0.22
C VAL A 85 9.04 -6.61 -0.34
N LYS A 86 7.85 -6.96 0.18
CA LYS A 86 6.65 -6.11 0.19
C LYS A 86 6.24 -5.85 1.64
N ARG A 87 5.98 -4.60 1.98
CA ARG A 87 5.50 -4.21 3.31
C ARG A 87 4.48 -3.09 3.19
N GLU A 88 3.55 -3.11 4.10
CA GLU A 88 2.52 -2.09 4.29
C GLU A 88 2.45 -1.73 5.77
N LEU A 89 2.14 -0.48 6.05
CA LEU A 89 1.85 0.01 7.39
C LEU A 89 0.38 0.43 7.44
N VAL A 90 -0.29 0.07 8.54
CA VAL A 90 -1.64 0.53 8.84
C VAL A 90 -1.69 1.16 10.22
N LEU A 91 -2.36 2.31 10.31
CA LEU A 91 -2.80 2.92 11.56
C LEU A 91 -4.28 2.60 11.76
N ILE A 92 -4.65 2.14 12.95
CA ILE A 92 -6.01 1.68 13.27
C ILE A 92 -6.48 2.43 14.51
N ARG A 93 -7.56 3.20 14.37
CA ARG A 93 -8.25 3.79 15.52
C ARG A 93 -9.36 2.87 15.97
N MET A 94 -9.34 2.53 17.25
CA MET A 94 -10.34 1.67 17.90
C MET A 94 -11.11 2.47 18.93
N SER A 95 -12.43 2.32 18.95
CA SER A 95 -13.27 2.78 20.05
C SER A 95 -13.19 1.82 21.22
N LEU A 96 -13.04 2.36 22.43
CA LEU A 96 -12.94 1.59 23.67
C LEU A 96 -14.26 1.64 24.44
N THR A 97 -14.82 0.47 24.75
CA THR A 97 -15.93 0.32 25.68
C THR A 97 -15.46 -0.48 26.89
N ALA A 98 -16.14 -0.35 28.01
CA ALA A 98 -15.80 -1.12 29.22
C ALA A 98 -15.76 -2.64 28.94
N ASP A 99 -16.69 -3.13 28.13
CA ASP A 99 -16.84 -4.55 27.81
C ASP A 99 -15.79 -5.06 26.80
N SER A 100 -15.38 -4.23 25.84
CA SER A 100 -14.44 -4.63 24.78
C SER A 100 -12.96 -4.48 25.15
N LYS A 101 -12.65 -3.67 26.15
CA LYS A 101 -11.28 -3.26 26.50
C LYS A 101 -10.34 -4.44 26.81
N SER A 102 -10.79 -5.39 27.64
CA SER A 102 -9.97 -6.54 28.03
C SER A 102 -9.69 -7.47 26.86
N GLU A 103 -10.70 -7.74 26.02
CA GLU A 103 -10.53 -8.54 24.82
C GLU A 103 -9.64 -7.86 23.80
N LEU A 104 -9.81 -6.56 23.59
CA LEU A 104 -9.00 -5.79 22.68
C LEU A 104 -7.51 -5.82 23.07
N ILE A 105 -7.17 -5.60 24.37
CA ILE A 105 -5.78 -5.67 24.84
C ILE A 105 -5.19 -7.06 24.59
N ARG A 106 -5.94 -8.12 24.82
CA ARG A 106 -5.50 -9.47 24.53
C ARG A 106 -5.20 -9.67 23.04
N LYS A 107 -6.08 -9.20 22.16
CA LYS A 107 -5.90 -9.29 20.70
C LYS A 107 -4.71 -8.45 20.21
N ILE A 108 -4.54 -7.24 20.72
CA ILE A 108 -3.38 -6.38 20.40
C ILE A 108 -2.07 -7.12 20.65
N ASN A 109 -1.95 -7.78 21.82
CA ASN A 109 -0.76 -8.54 22.17
C ASN A 109 -0.57 -9.78 21.28
N GLN A 110 -1.64 -10.51 20.97
CA GLN A 110 -1.59 -11.69 20.07
C GLN A 110 -1.17 -11.33 18.64
N LEU A 111 -1.60 -10.17 18.16
CA LEU A 111 -1.31 -9.69 16.81
C LEU A 111 0.01 -8.91 16.72
N ASN A 112 0.70 -8.68 17.85
CA ASN A 112 1.89 -7.84 17.93
C ASN A 112 1.67 -6.42 17.36
N CYS A 113 0.46 -5.87 17.57
CA CYS A 113 0.21 -4.48 17.22
C CYS A 113 0.89 -3.56 18.24
N LYS A 114 1.48 -2.49 17.75
CA LYS A 114 2.06 -1.44 18.60
C LYS A 114 1.00 -0.43 18.99
N ILE A 115 0.88 -0.14 20.27
CA ILE A 115 -0.01 0.91 20.77
C ILE A 115 0.73 2.25 20.67
N LEU A 116 0.18 3.20 19.90
CA LEU A 116 0.70 4.55 19.77
C LEU A 116 0.07 5.51 20.79
N THR A 117 -1.25 5.41 20.93
CA THR A 117 -2.00 6.17 21.92
C THR A 117 -3.05 5.29 22.60
N PHE A 118 -3.35 5.57 23.86
CA PHE A 118 -4.37 4.86 24.61
C PHE A 118 -5.02 5.82 25.61
N ASN A 119 -6.30 6.09 25.42
CA ASN A 119 -7.11 6.98 26.25
C ASN A 119 -8.28 6.23 26.88
N SER A 120 -9.20 6.94 27.54
CA SER A 120 -10.44 6.34 28.09
C SER A 120 -11.31 5.74 27.01
N ASP A 121 -11.44 6.39 25.87
CA ASP A 121 -12.45 6.15 24.84
C ASP A 121 -11.89 5.59 23.54
N HIS A 122 -10.60 5.75 23.27
CA HIS A 122 -9.96 5.36 22.04
C HIS A 122 -8.55 4.84 22.26
N CYS A 123 -8.10 3.99 21.34
CA CYS A 123 -6.67 3.74 21.15
C CYS A 123 -6.31 3.81 19.66
N VAL A 124 -5.06 4.14 19.39
CA VAL A 124 -4.49 4.08 18.04
C VAL A 124 -3.39 3.05 18.03
N LEU A 125 -3.52 2.12 17.10
CA LEU A 125 -2.60 1.01 16.90
C LEU A 125 -1.84 1.19 15.62
N GLU A 126 -0.61 0.71 15.59
CA GLU A 126 0.21 0.55 14.39
C GLU A 126 0.45 -0.94 14.15
N TYR A 127 0.29 -1.35 12.90
CA TYR A 127 0.73 -2.65 12.44
C TYR A 127 1.47 -2.53 11.12
N ARG A 128 2.50 -3.35 10.92
CA ARG A 128 3.27 -3.44 9.68
C ARG A 128 3.48 -4.90 9.29
N GLY A 129 3.28 -5.20 8.02
CA GLY A 129 3.42 -6.56 7.51
C GLY A 129 3.22 -6.62 6.00
N SER A 130 3.07 -7.82 5.47
CA SER A 130 2.54 -8.03 4.12
C SER A 130 1.07 -7.61 4.06
N LYS A 131 0.55 -7.37 2.87
CA LYS A 131 -0.87 -7.04 2.68
C LYS A 131 -1.79 -8.08 3.34
N ALA A 132 -1.51 -9.36 3.15
CA ALA A 132 -2.30 -10.45 3.74
C ALA A 132 -2.29 -10.44 5.29
N GLU A 133 -1.14 -10.12 5.90
CA GLU A 133 -1.03 -9.97 7.35
C GLU A 133 -1.82 -8.76 7.85
N VAL A 134 -1.73 -7.62 7.16
CA VAL A 134 -2.51 -6.41 7.47
C VAL A 134 -4.01 -6.70 7.36
N ASP A 135 -4.45 -7.32 6.29
CA ASP A 135 -5.87 -7.68 6.08
C ASP A 135 -6.38 -8.60 7.18
N LYS A 136 -5.59 -9.61 7.59
CA LYS A 136 -5.90 -10.51 8.69
C LYS A 136 -6.04 -9.79 10.04
N VAL A 137 -5.15 -8.82 10.30
CA VAL A 137 -5.22 -7.99 11.52
C VAL A 137 -6.52 -7.18 11.53
N LEU A 138 -6.85 -6.53 10.41
CA LEU A 138 -8.08 -5.74 10.28
C LEU A 138 -9.33 -6.60 10.44
N GLU A 139 -9.39 -7.78 9.82
CA GLU A 139 -10.48 -8.72 9.98
C GLU A 139 -10.66 -9.16 11.44
N THR A 140 -9.55 -9.43 12.15
CA THR A 140 -9.57 -9.85 13.56
C THR A 140 -10.04 -8.73 14.48
N LEU A 141 -9.66 -7.47 14.21
CA LEU A 141 -10.03 -6.31 15.04
C LEU A 141 -11.39 -5.72 14.70
N LYS A 142 -11.90 -5.94 13.49
CA LYS A 142 -13.18 -5.39 13.03
C LYS A 142 -14.35 -5.60 13.99
N PRO A 143 -14.58 -6.80 14.57
CA PRO A 143 -15.67 -7.02 15.52
C PRO A 143 -15.52 -6.26 16.83
N LEU A 144 -14.31 -5.77 17.16
CA LEU A 144 -13.99 -5.07 18.40
C LEU A 144 -14.13 -3.55 18.31
N GLY A 145 -14.60 -3.02 17.15
CA GLY A 145 -14.93 -1.61 16.98
C GLY A 145 -13.82 -0.79 16.35
N ILE A 146 -13.44 -1.13 15.11
CA ILE A 146 -12.61 -0.24 14.28
C ILE A 146 -13.43 0.99 13.94
N ASP A 147 -12.91 2.15 14.27
CA ASP A 147 -13.50 3.45 14.02
C ASP A 147 -12.98 4.07 12.71
N ASP A 148 -11.66 3.98 12.49
CA ASP A 148 -11.02 4.49 11.29
C ASP A 148 -9.69 3.78 11.01
N ILE A 149 -9.25 3.78 9.76
CA ILE A 149 -7.96 3.24 9.35
C ILE A 149 -7.27 4.15 8.34
N ALA A 150 -5.94 4.18 8.41
CA ALA A 150 -5.09 4.77 7.38
C ALA A 150 -4.03 3.76 6.95
N ARG A 151 -3.92 3.52 5.64
CA ARG A 151 -2.97 2.56 5.05
C ARG A 151 -2.01 3.27 4.10
N THR A 152 -0.75 2.88 4.12
CA THR A 152 0.27 3.43 3.21
C THR A 152 0.16 2.92 1.78
N GLY A 153 -0.52 1.80 1.56
CA GLY A 153 -0.28 1.00 0.37
C GLY A 153 1.03 0.20 0.47
N ILE A 154 1.35 -0.55 -0.56
CA ILE A 154 2.49 -1.46 -0.56
C ILE A 154 3.77 -0.71 -0.94
N ALA A 155 4.75 -0.69 -0.04
CA ALA A 155 6.14 -0.43 -0.38
C ALA A 155 6.79 -1.74 -0.84
N ALA A 156 7.52 -1.72 -1.95
CA ALA A 156 8.12 -2.91 -2.56
C ALA A 156 9.54 -2.64 -3.06
N LEU A 157 10.44 -3.56 -2.77
CA LEU A 157 11.80 -3.57 -3.29
C LEU A 157 12.17 -4.96 -3.78
N GLU A 158 12.78 -5.04 -4.98
CA GLU A 158 13.36 -6.26 -5.49
C GLU A 158 14.45 -6.74 -4.52
N ARG A 159 14.43 -8.05 -4.22
CA ARG A 159 15.50 -8.70 -3.48
C ARG A 159 16.61 -9.04 -4.47
N LYS A 160 17.68 -8.24 -4.47
CA LYS A 160 18.91 -8.58 -5.22
C LYS A 160 19.71 -9.59 -4.40
N ASN A 161 19.96 -10.75 -4.97
CA ASN A 161 20.90 -11.74 -4.45
C ASN A 161 22.34 -11.34 -4.77
#